data_181ca82a6d8b3415186b8e1a6bb6e202
#
_entry.id   181ca82a6d8b3415186b8e1a6bb6e202
#
_cell.length_a   1.000
_cell.length_b   1.000
_cell.length_c   1.000
_cell.angle_alpha   90.00
_cell.angle_beta   90.00
_cell.angle_gamma   90.00
#
_symmetry.space_group_name_H-M   'P 1'
#
loop_
_entity.id
_entity.type
_entity.pdbx_description
1 polymer ?
#
loop_
_entity_poly.entity_id
_entity_poly.type
_entity_poly.pdbx_seq_one_letter_code
_entity_poly.pdbx_strand_id
1 'polypeptide(L)'
;MSHAYPNAQALPVGVVVRRAPGVTRWAKFAWTVSSVLPGAGSADWKVLREEADVTEFHAATLPLTLYVSEAEAYAHELQARVPSVYVVLRPADHSADMPWSVALVTASPYEAQDYCDSAEELVEKVAMPEGLHAWVASFVDEHYEEEVFVKRRRDRARVDRVEDGIGDARIRQISDVYRAPRRKEVAG
;
A
#
# COMPACT_ATOMS: atom_id res chain seq x y z
N MET A 1 22.56 8.27 19.18
CA MET A 1 23.26 7.77 17.98
C MET A 1 22.23 7.15 17.08
N SER A 2 21.87 7.82 16.00
CA SER A 2 20.94 7.26 15.00
C SER A 2 21.68 6.15 14.28
N HIS A 3 21.20 4.91 14.43
CA HIS A 3 21.62 3.83 13.57
C HIS A 3 21.12 4.15 12.15
N ALA A 4 22.01 4.72 11.34
CA ALA A 4 21.76 4.85 9.92
C ALA A 4 21.73 3.43 9.34
N TYR A 5 20.56 2.93 9.03
CA TYR A 5 20.44 1.73 8.19
C TYR A 5 20.99 2.09 6.82
N PRO A 6 22.03 1.39 6.30
CA PRO A 6 22.66 1.75 5.03
C PRO A 6 21.71 1.72 3.83
N ASN A 7 20.52 1.18 4.01
CA ASN A 7 19.47 0.99 2.99
C ASN A 7 18.18 1.76 3.29
N ALA A 8 18.26 2.85 4.05
CA ALA A 8 17.12 3.68 4.39
C ALA A 8 17.49 5.16 4.46
N GLN A 9 16.55 6.01 4.06
CA GLN A 9 16.62 7.45 4.21
C GLN A 9 15.41 7.93 4.99
N ALA A 10 15.58 8.91 5.86
CA ALA A 10 14.49 9.47 6.66
C ALA A 10 14.47 11.01 6.57
N LEU A 11 13.27 11.55 6.50
CA LEU A 11 13.00 12.99 6.51
C LEU A 11 11.94 13.28 7.58
N PRO A 12 12.13 14.28 8.46
CA PRO A 12 11.07 14.69 9.38
C PRO A 12 9.92 15.31 8.59
N VAL A 13 8.70 14.88 8.86
CA VAL A 13 7.49 15.36 8.20
C VAL A 13 6.46 15.76 9.26
N GLY A 14 6.10 17.02 9.27
CA GLY A 14 5.00 17.53 10.07
C GLY A 14 3.64 17.15 9.49
N VAL A 15 2.70 16.81 10.34
CA VAL A 15 1.34 16.45 9.94
C VAL A 15 0.40 17.57 10.36
N VAL A 16 -0.34 18.11 9.40
CA VAL A 16 -1.36 19.14 9.65
C VAL A 16 -2.74 18.50 9.68
N VAL A 17 -3.37 18.59 10.83
CA VAL A 17 -4.72 18.08 11.04
C VAL A 17 -5.69 19.27 11.11
N ARG A 18 -6.75 19.17 10.35
CA ARG A 18 -7.84 20.15 10.30
C ARG A 18 -9.01 19.65 11.11
N ARG A 19 -9.50 20.49 12.01
CA ARG A 19 -10.74 20.33 12.73
C ARG A 19 -11.79 21.27 12.15
N ALA A 20 -12.93 20.74 11.79
CA ALA A 20 -14.09 21.48 11.30
C ALA A 20 -15.35 21.05 12.04
N PRO A 21 -16.47 21.79 11.96
CA PRO A 21 -17.75 21.34 12.48
C PRO A 21 -18.15 19.99 11.90
N GLY A 22 -18.70 19.13 12.75
CA GLY A 22 -19.17 17.80 12.31
C GLY A 22 -20.34 17.90 11.33
N VAL A 23 -20.34 17.02 10.33
CA VAL A 23 -21.39 16.97 9.30
C VAL A 23 -22.69 16.36 9.86
N THR A 24 -22.58 15.57 10.93
CA THR A 24 -23.72 14.89 11.55
C THR A 24 -24.04 15.48 12.93
N ARG A 25 -25.30 15.39 13.33
CA ARG A 25 -25.76 15.84 14.66
C ARG A 25 -25.07 15.10 15.83
N TRP A 26 -24.43 13.99 15.57
CA TRP A 26 -23.77 13.15 16.57
C TRP A 26 -22.27 13.44 16.71
N ALA A 27 -21.66 14.00 15.68
CA ALA A 27 -20.24 14.35 15.67
C ALA A 27 -20.08 15.86 15.84
N LYS A 28 -19.55 16.30 16.98
CA LYS A 28 -19.28 17.72 17.25
C LYS A 28 -18.25 18.29 16.27
N PHE A 29 -17.25 17.49 15.92
CA PHE A 29 -16.16 17.85 15.02
C PHE A 29 -15.90 16.77 13.97
N ALA A 30 -15.45 17.20 12.80
CA ALA A 30 -14.84 16.37 11.77
C ALA A 30 -13.34 16.66 11.75
N TRP A 31 -12.54 15.59 11.68
CA TRP A 31 -11.09 15.64 11.69
C TRP A 31 -10.56 15.06 10.40
N THR A 32 -9.65 15.77 9.74
CA THR A 32 -9.02 15.31 8.49
C THR A 32 -7.56 15.75 8.47
N VAL A 33 -6.70 14.99 7.82
CA VAL A 33 -5.34 15.44 7.54
C VAL A 33 -5.37 16.33 6.30
N SER A 34 -5.04 17.60 6.46
CA SER A 34 -5.13 18.58 5.37
C SER A 34 -3.85 18.66 4.54
N SER A 35 -2.70 18.48 5.16
CA SER A 35 -1.40 18.58 4.49
C SER A 35 -0.28 17.98 5.32
N VAL A 36 0.88 17.84 4.69
CA VAL A 36 2.14 17.46 5.34
C VAL A 36 3.21 18.51 5.07
N LEU A 37 4.14 18.67 6.02
CA LEU A 37 5.20 19.70 6.01
C LEU A 37 6.57 19.02 6.04
N PRO A 38 7.22 18.79 4.89
CA PRO A 38 8.55 18.19 4.84
C PRO A 38 9.57 19.09 5.55
N GLY A 39 10.46 18.50 6.34
CA GLY A 39 11.51 19.22 7.07
C GLY A 39 11.01 20.05 8.24
N ALA A 40 9.77 19.86 8.68
CA ALA A 40 9.23 20.60 9.82
C ALA A 40 9.95 20.26 11.13
N GLY A 41 10.06 21.27 12.02
CA GLY A 41 10.49 21.07 13.39
C GLY A 41 9.44 20.33 14.21
N SER A 42 9.80 19.90 15.42
CA SER A 42 8.86 19.23 16.33
C SER A 42 7.67 20.10 16.69
N ALA A 43 6.50 19.47 16.76
CA ALA A 43 5.28 20.10 17.24
C ALA A 43 4.41 19.09 17.97
N ASP A 44 3.53 19.60 18.81
CA ASP A 44 2.52 18.85 19.54
C ASP A 44 1.24 19.68 19.55
N TRP A 45 0.34 19.38 18.64
CA TRP A 45 -0.96 20.04 18.44
C TRP A 45 -0.89 21.57 18.44
N LYS A 46 0.17 22.13 17.87
CA LYS A 46 0.34 23.57 17.74
C LYS A 46 -0.66 24.14 16.74
N VAL A 47 -1.45 25.13 17.16
CA VAL A 47 -2.34 25.86 16.26
C VAL A 47 -1.52 26.60 15.20
N LEU A 48 -1.80 26.34 13.94
CA LEU A 48 -1.23 27.03 12.79
C LEU A 48 -2.15 28.12 12.27
N ARG A 49 -3.44 27.82 12.22
CA ARG A 49 -4.46 28.71 11.69
C ARG A 49 -5.78 28.46 12.40
N GLU A 50 -6.48 29.54 12.68
CA GLU A 50 -7.83 29.50 13.19
C GLU A 50 -8.68 30.47 12.37
N GLU A 51 -9.75 29.96 11.77
CA GLU A 51 -10.64 30.75 10.91
C GLU A 51 -12.07 30.29 11.07
N ALA A 52 -12.92 31.19 11.63
CA ALA A 52 -14.29 30.87 11.99
C ALA A 52 -14.40 29.59 12.82
N ASP A 53 -15.05 28.55 12.28
CA ASP A 53 -15.24 27.25 12.94
C ASP A 53 -14.20 26.18 12.57
N VAL A 54 -13.17 26.56 11.83
CA VAL A 54 -12.12 25.66 11.35
C VAL A 54 -10.79 26.00 12.00
N THR A 55 -10.13 24.98 12.55
CA THR A 55 -8.80 25.12 13.13
C THR A 55 -7.84 24.12 12.46
N GLU A 56 -6.66 24.56 12.08
CA GLU A 56 -5.57 23.72 11.58
C GLU A 56 -4.46 23.64 12.63
N PHE A 57 -4.04 22.42 12.92
CA PHE A 57 -3.01 22.11 13.90
C PHE A 57 -1.82 21.44 13.23
N HIS A 58 -0.61 21.84 13.60
CA HIS A 58 0.56 20.98 13.42
C HIS A 58 0.53 19.94 14.55
N ALA A 59 -0.06 18.80 14.25
CA ALA A 59 -0.38 17.80 15.26
C ALA A 59 0.88 17.07 15.79
N ALA A 60 1.78 16.70 14.89
CA ALA A 60 3.02 16.03 15.25
C ALA A 60 4.02 16.15 14.09
N THR A 61 5.29 15.89 14.39
CA THR A 61 6.35 15.67 13.38
C THR A 61 6.93 14.30 13.57
N LEU A 62 6.83 13.46 12.54
CA LEU A 62 7.31 12.08 12.55
C LEU A 62 8.34 11.88 11.43
N PRO A 63 9.28 10.94 11.59
CA PRO A 63 10.16 10.56 10.48
C PRO A 63 9.36 9.79 9.42
N LEU A 64 9.37 10.27 8.19
CA LEU A 64 9.04 9.47 7.01
C LEU A 64 10.31 8.74 6.61
N THR A 65 10.31 7.43 6.69
CA THR A 65 11.46 6.60 6.35
C THR A 65 11.19 5.85 5.05
N LEU A 66 12.12 5.96 4.10
CA LEU A 66 12.12 5.19 2.86
C LEU A 66 13.11 4.04 2.99
N TYR A 67 12.68 2.84 2.61
CA TYR A 67 13.47 1.62 2.62
C TYR A 67 13.70 1.14 1.18
N VAL A 68 14.92 0.70 0.86
CA VAL A 68 15.24 0.16 -0.47
C VAL A 68 14.35 -1.03 -0.83
N SER A 69 14.00 -1.86 0.15
CA SER A 69 13.09 -3.00 -0.05
C SER A 69 11.67 -2.61 -0.51
N GLU A 70 11.26 -1.36 -0.31
CA GLU A 70 9.94 -0.84 -0.68
C GLU A 70 9.99 0.13 -1.85
N ALA A 71 11.12 0.26 -2.54
CA ALA A 71 11.29 1.20 -3.65
C ALA A 71 10.26 0.98 -4.78
N GLU A 72 9.85 -0.24 -5.03
CA GLU A 72 8.77 -0.58 -5.97
C GLU A 72 7.42 0.02 -5.55
N ALA A 73 7.08 -0.05 -4.27
CA ALA A 73 5.84 0.52 -3.74
C ALA A 73 5.80 2.04 -3.93
N TYR A 74 6.92 2.71 -3.67
CA TYR A 74 7.05 4.16 -3.89
C TYR A 74 6.99 4.51 -5.38
N ALA A 75 7.65 3.73 -6.26
CA ALA A 75 7.57 3.91 -7.70
C ALA A 75 6.12 3.81 -8.21
N HIS A 76 5.37 2.85 -7.69
CA HIS A 76 3.96 2.69 -8.01
C HIS A 76 3.12 3.89 -7.55
N GLU A 77 3.33 4.41 -6.33
CA GLU A 77 2.61 5.58 -5.82
C GLU A 77 2.95 6.86 -6.61
N LEU A 78 4.20 7.03 -7.04
CA LEU A 78 4.62 8.18 -7.87
C LEU A 78 3.93 8.19 -9.24
N GLN A 79 3.49 7.04 -9.76
CA GLN A 79 2.75 6.93 -11.02
C GLN A 79 1.25 7.22 -10.86
N ALA A 80 0.76 7.36 -9.64
CA ALA A 80 -0.62 7.69 -9.38
C ALA A 80 -0.97 9.08 -9.92
N ARG A 81 -2.24 9.30 -10.25
CA ARG A 81 -2.71 10.62 -10.73
C ARG A 81 -2.38 11.75 -9.77
N VAL A 82 -2.41 11.49 -8.48
CA VAL A 82 -2.01 12.38 -7.40
C VAL A 82 -1.11 11.61 -6.46
N PRO A 83 0.22 11.69 -6.64
CA PRO A 83 1.16 11.05 -5.74
C PRO A 83 0.95 11.52 -4.30
N SER A 84 0.90 10.60 -3.37
CA SER A 84 0.45 10.88 -2.01
C SER A 84 1.29 10.14 -0.97
N VAL A 85 1.26 10.66 0.25
CA VAL A 85 1.67 9.95 1.46
C VAL A 85 0.45 9.58 2.27
N TYR A 86 0.62 8.64 3.15
CA TYR A 86 -0.43 8.12 4.02
C TYR A 86 -0.10 8.47 5.45
N VAL A 87 -1.09 9.01 6.15
CA VAL A 87 -1.00 9.36 7.57
C VAL A 87 -1.94 8.47 8.34
N VAL A 88 -1.41 7.77 9.32
CA VAL A 88 -2.18 6.90 10.20
C VAL A 88 -2.50 7.66 11.48
N LEU A 89 -3.78 7.86 11.75
CA LEU A 89 -4.28 8.42 12.99
C LEU A 89 -4.85 7.30 13.87
N ARG A 90 -4.47 7.33 15.13
CA ARG A 90 -4.93 6.38 16.14
C ARG A 90 -5.82 7.10 17.16
N PRO A 91 -6.93 6.48 17.61
CA PRO A 91 -7.69 7.02 18.73
C PRO A 91 -6.81 7.24 19.96
N ALA A 92 -6.95 8.39 20.60
CA ALA A 92 -6.18 8.73 21.77
C ALA A 92 -7.11 9.23 22.89
N ASP A 93 -6.84 8.79 24.10
CA ASP A 93 -7.61 9.15 25.30
C ASP A 93 -7.18 10.52 25.90
N HIS A 94 -6.68 11.44 25.06
CA HIS A 94 -6.14 12.70 25.57
C HIS A 94 -7.23 13.66 26.05
N SER A 95 -8.29 13.81 25.29
CA SER A 95 -9.51 14.57 25.67
C SER A 95 -10.60 14.38 24.61
N ALA A 96 -11.84 14.67 24.96
CA ALA A 96 -12.94 14.69 24.00
C ALA A 96 -12.74 15.72 22.87
N ASP A 97 -11.89 16.73 23.08
CA ASP A 97 -11.57 17.78 22.11
C ASP A 97 -10.39 17.43 21.18
N MET A 98 -9.62 16.38 21.51
CA MET A 98 -8.47 15.89 20.73
C MET A 98 -8.45 14.35 20.74
N PRO A 99 -9.34 13.70 19.97
CA PRO A 99 -9.52 12.25 20.05
C PRO A 99 -8.48 11.46 19.26
N TRP A 100 -7.53 12.10 18.62
CA TRP A 100 -6.56 11.48 17.70
C TRP A 100 -5.12 11.73 18.12
N SER A 101 -4.26 10.76 17.84
CA SER A 101 -2.81 10.91 17.80
C SER A 101 -2.28 10.48 16.43
N VAL A 102 -1.21 11.11 15.96
CA VAL A 102 -0.53 10.71 14.72
C VAL A 102 0.39 9.55 15.04
N ALA A 103 0.13 8.40 14.44
CA ALA A 103 0.88 7.17 14.71
C ALA A 103 2.02 6.95 13.71
N LEU A 104 1.77 7.25 12.42
CA LEU A 104 2.71 6.95 11.33
C LEU A 104 2.50 7.90 10.16
N VAL A 105 3.59 8.18 9.44
CA VAL A 105 3.57 8.76 8.09
C VAL A 105 4.38 7.84 7.18
N THR A 106 3.79 7.37 6.08
CA THR A 106 4.46 6.48 5.13
C THR A 106 4.20 6.88 3.68
N ALA A 107 5.16 6.62 2.79
CA ALA A 107 5.00 6.74 1.34
C ALA A 107 4.60 5.40 0.69
N SER A 108 4.57 4.30 1.46
CA SER A 108 4.21 2.97 0.98
C SER A 108 2.68 2.78 1.02
N PRO A 109 2.02 2.61 -0.14
CA PRO A 109 0.60 2.27 -0.17
C PRO A 109 0.32 0.89 0.44
N TYR A 110 1.29 -0.02 0.43
CA TYR A 110 1.15 -1.37 0.99
C TYR A 110 1.14 -1.33 2.52
N GLU A 111 2.11 -0.59 3.11
CA GLU A 111 2.12 -0.38 4.57
C GLU A 111 0.83 0.32 5.04
N ALA A 112 0.36 1.31 4.29
CA ALA A 112 -0.89 2.00 4.60
C ALA A 112 -2.11 1.06 4.59
N GLN A 113 -2.12 0.09 3.67
CA GLN A 113 -3.21 -0.88 3.57
C GLN A 113 -3.26 -1.81 4.79
N ASP A 114 -2.12 -2.22 5.32
CA ASP A 114 -2.07 -3.06 6.53
C ASP A 114 -2.76 -2.39 7.72
N TYR A 115 -2.65 -1.06 7.83
CA TYR A 115 -3.35 -0.28 8.85
C TYR A 115 -4.85 -0.08 8.55
N CYS A 116 -5.24 0.02 7.28
CA CYS A 116 -6.66 0.08 6.90
C CYS A 116 -7.41 -1.20 7.30
N ASP A 117 -6.75 -2.35 7.21
CA ASP A 117 -7.36 -3.65 7.49
C ASP A 117 -7.61 -3.88 8.98
N SER A 118 -6.93 -3.16 9.87
CA SER A 118 -7.11 -3.27 11.33
C SER A 118 -8.44 -2.69 11.81
N ALA A 119 -9.03 -1.75 11.07
CA ALA A 119 -10.25 -0.99 11.41
C ALA A 119 -10.19 -0.21 12.75
N GLU A 120 -9.05 -0.18 13.43
CA GLU A 120 -8.83 0.55 14.67
C GLU A 120 -8.24 1.94 14.42
N GLU A 121 -7.60 2.12 13.28
CA GLU A 121 -6.91 3.34 12.88
C GLU A 121 -7.61 4.00 11.69
N LEU A 122 -7.44 5.31 11.59
CA LEU A 122 -7.88 6.08 10.43
C LEU A 122 -6.67 6.37 9.55
N VAL A 123 -6.71 5.91 8.32
CA VAL A 123 -5.66 6.17 7.31
C VAL A 123 -6.14 7.25 6.36
N GLU A 124 -5.41 8.36 6.33
CA GLU A 124 -5.70 9.51 5.46
C GLU A 124 -4.66 9.60 4.34
N LYS A 125 -5.13 9.69 3.11
CA LYS A 125 -4.29 9.88 1.93
C LYS A 125 -4.11 11.37 1.66
N VAL A 126 -2.85 11.84 1.64
CA VAL A 126 -2.51 13.26 1.52
C VAL A 126 -1.56 13.46 0.33
N ALA A 127 -1.89 14.40 -0.55
CA ALA A 127 -1.04 14.72 -1.70
C ALA A 127 0.37 15.11 -1.25
N MET A 128 1.38 14.59 -1.91
CA MET A 128 2.78 14.97 -1.64
C MET A 128 3.02 16.41 -2.07
N PRO A 129 3.57 17.27 -1.19
CA PRO A 129 4.15 18.53 -1.61
C PRO A 129 5.30 18.31 -2.59
N GLU A 130 5.55 19.28 -3.46
CA GLU A 130 6.56 19.17 -4.52
C GLU A 130 7.95 18.74 -3.99
N GLY A 131 8.40 19.33 -2.88
CA GLY A 131 9.69 18.96 -2.28
C GLY A 131 9.74 17.51 -1.77
N LEU A 132 8.64 17.02 -1.21
CA LEU A 132 8.56 15.64 -0.76
C LEU A 132 8.51 14.66 -1.95
N HIS A 133 7.73 15.00 -2.97
CA HIS A 133 7.67 14.24 -4.21
C HIS A 133 9.06 14.10 -4.85
N ALA A 134 9.80 15.21 -4.97
CA ALA A 134 11.15 15.21 -5.55
C ALA A 134 12.12 14.34 -4.75
N TRP A 135 12.02 14.34 -3.41
CA TRP A 135 12.86 13.52 -2.54
C TRP A 135 12.55 12.03 -2.69
N VAL A 136 11.27 11.65 -2.73
CA VAL A 136 10.85 10.25 -2.95
C VAL A 136 11.25 9.79 -4.36
N ALA A 137 11.06 10.63 -5.38
CA ALA A 137 11.45 10.32 -6.75
C ALA A 137 12.96 10.08 -6.88
N SER A 138 13.79 10.94 -6.25
CA SER A 138 15.24 10.76 -6.24
C SER A 138 15.66 9.45 -5.58
N PHE A 139 14.99 9.05 -4.50
CA PHE A 139 15.23 7.77 -3.84
C PHE A 139 14.87 6.58 -4.73
N VAL A 140 13.73 6.67 -5.43
CA VAL A 140 13.30 5.62 -6.37
C VAL A 140 14.28 5.52 -7.54
N ASP A 141 14.69 6.63 -8.14
CA ASP A 141 15.64 6.65 -9.25
C ASP A 141 17.01 6.04 -8.87
N GLU A 142 17.41 6.16 -7.59
CA GLU A 142 18.67 5.61 -7.10
C GLU A 142 18.59 4.09 -6.79
N HIS A 143 17.43 3.60 -6.36
CA HIS A 143 17.32 2.29 -5.74
C HIS A 143 16.35 1.32 -6.44
N TYR A 144 15.55 1.77 -7.38
CA TYR A 144 14.58 0.95 -8.09
C TYR A 144 14.97 0.78 -9.56
N GLU A 145 15.24 -0.46 -9.94
CA GLU A 145 15.38 -0.85 -11.34
C GLU A 145 14.10 -1.57 -11.75
N GLU A 146 13.38 -1.00 -12.72
CA GLU A 146 12.19 -1.64 -13.26
C GLU A 146 12.58 -2.96 -13.93
N GLU A 147 12.25 -4.10 -13.32
CA GLU A 147 12.39 -5.38 -13.95
C GLU A 147 11.42 -5.49 -15.13
N VAL A 148 11.93 -5.41 -16.35
CA VAL A 148 11.15 -5.66 -17.56
C VAL A 148 10.58 -7.07 -17.48
N PHE A 149 9.28 -7.18 -17.24
CA PHE A 149 8.58 -8.46 -17.19
C PHE A 149 8.68 -9.16 -18.55
N VAL A 150 9.70 -10.00 -18.71
CA VAL A 150 9.80 -10.91 -19.85
C VAL A 150 8.83 -12.06 -19.60
N LYS A 151 7.66 -12.01 -20.26
CA LYS A 151 6.74 -13.15 -20.30
C LYS A 151 7.55 -14.39 -20.66
N ARG A 152 7.77 -15.31 -19.71
CA ARG A 152 8.27 -16.65 -20.03
C ARG A 152 7.36 -17.19 -21.12
N ARG A 153 7.92 -17.37 -22.32
CA ARG A 153 7.26 -18.10 -23.39
C ARG A 153 6.87 -19.44 -22.77
N ARG A 154 5.60 -19.70 -22.60
CA ARG A 154 5.15 -21.07 -22.30
C ARG A 154 5.73 -21.90 -23.42
N ASP A 155 6.70 -22.78 -23.10
CA ASP A 155 7.03 -23.87 -23.99
C ASP A 155 5.72 -24.55 -24.28
N ARG A 156 5.23 -24.39 -25.52
CA ARG A 156 4.14 -25.20 -26.01
C ARG A 156 4.68 -26.62 -25.90
N ALA A 157 4.18 -27.34 -24.88
CA ALA A 157 4.33 -28.79 -24.86
C ALA A 157 4.00 -29.23 -26.26
N ARG A 158 4.94 -29.92 -26.91
CA ARG A 158 4.75 -30.45 -28.25
C ARG A 158 3.49 -31.29 -28.24
N VAL A 159 2.41 -30.75 -28.82
CA VAL A 159 1.12 -31.43 -28.96
C VAL A 159 1.23 -32.63 -29.90
N ASP A 160 2.38 -32.79 -30.55
CA ASP A 160 2.71 -33.88 -31.51
C ASP A 160 3.15 -35.20 -30.85
N ARG A 161 3.26 -35.25 -29.52
CA ARG A 161 3.36 -36.52 -28.81
C ARG A 161 1.93 -37.00 -28.58
N VAL A 162 1.41 -37.73 -29.55
CA VAL A 162 0.32 -38.65 -29.31
C VAL A 162 0.92 -39.73 -28.40
N GLU A 163 0.77 -39.55 -27.10
CA GLU A 163 0.89 -40.64 -26.15
C GLU A 163 -0.37 -41.48 -26.40
N ASP A 164 -0.25 -42.49 -27.24
CA ASP A 164 -1.21 -43.57 -27.30
C ASP A 164 -1.33 -44.07 -25.85
N GLY A 165 -2.45 -43.76 -25.20
CA GLY A 165 -2.73 -44.17 -23.84
C GLY A 165 -2.92 -45.67 -23.68
N ILE A 166 -1.94 -46.45 -24.15
CA ILE A 166 -1.81 -47.84 -23.84
C ILE A 166 -1.12 -47.89 -22.49
N GLY A 167 -1.93 -47.87 -21.42
CA GLY A 167 -1.43 -48.14 -20.08
C GLY A 167 -0.64 -49.41 -20.07
N ASP A 168 0.44 -49.47 -19.27
CA ASP A 168 1.29 -50.65 -19.11
C ASP A 168 0.39 -51.89 -18.89
N ALA A 169 0.52 -52.88 -19.81
CA ALA A 169 -0.28 -54.09 -19.81
C ALA A 169 -0.16 -54.92 -18.51
N ARG A 170 0.76 -54.54 -17.63
CA ARG A 170 0.97 -55.14 -16.30
C ARG A 170 0.06 -54.60 -15.21
N ILE A 171 -0.59 -53.44 -15.45
CA ILE A 171 -1.49 -52.82 -14.47
C ILE A 171 -2.92 -53.25 -14.83
N ARG A 172 -3.41 -54.36 -14.28
CA ARG A 172 -4.84 -54.72 -14.32
C ARG A 172 -5.60 -53.91 -13.29
N GLN A 173 -6.25 -52.87 -13.73
CA GLN A 173 -7.29 -52.20 -12.86
C GLN A 173 -8.58 -53.03 -12.93
N ILE A 174 -9.07 -53.41 -11.76
CA ILE A 174 -10.26 -54.26 -11.56
C ILE A 174 -11.59 -53.56 -11.90
N SER A 175 -11.57 -52.26 -12.13
CA SER A 175 -12.76 -51.46 -12.47
C SER A 175 -12.42 -50.37 -13.48
N ASP A 176 -12.47 -50.70 -14.72
CA ASP A 176 -12.41 -49.72 -15.83
C ASP A 176 -13.84 -49.33 -16.21
N VAL A 177 -14.42 -48.36 -15.48
CA VAL A 177 -15.83 -47.93 -15.61
C VAL A 177 -16.05 -47.09 -16.88
N TYR A 178 -14.99 -46.75 -17.64
CA TYR A 178 -15.06 -45.87 -18.80
C TYR A 178 -14.54 -46.49 -20.12
N ARG A 179 -14.67 -47.78 -20.35
CA ARG A 179 -14.49 -48.34 -21.68
C ARG A 179 -15.70 -47.96 -22.55
N ALA A 180 -15.47 -47.04 -23.48
CA ALA A 180 -16.43 -46.80 -24.57
C ALA A 180 -16.59 -48.09 -25.39
N PRO A 181 -17.83 -48.51 -25.71
CA PRO A 181 -18.07 -49.71 -26.47
C PRO A 181 -17.52 -49.56 -27.87
N ARG A 182 -16.62 -50.49 -28.29
CA ARG A 182 -16.10 -50.56 -29.69
C ARG A 182 -17.30 -50.86 -30.60
N ARG A 183 -17.56 -49.98 -31.55
CA ARG A 183 -18.42 -50.26 -32.69
C ARG A 183 -17.87 -51.47 -33.45
N LYS A 184 -18.62 -52.57 -33.48
CA LYS A 184 -18.35 -53.68 -34.37
C LYS A 184 -18.67 -53.21 -35.78
N GLU A 185 -17.65 -53.10 -36.66
CA GLU A 185 -17.88 -53.05 -38.10
C GLU A 185 -18.48 -54.35 -38.51
N VAL A 186 -19.70 -54.29 -39.06
CA VAL A 186 -20.35 -55.40 -39.72
C VAL A 186 -19.80 -55.43 -41.14
N ALA A 187 -18.93 -56.42 -41.42
CA ALA A 187 -18.53 -56.73 -42.80
C ALA A 187 -19.73 -57.30 -43.55
N GLY A 188 -20.14 -56.59 -44.63
CA GLY A 188 -21.05 -57.09 -45.63
C GLY A 188 -20.28 -57.51 -46.86
#